data_e12bc18c0a8a4cc2699774f0523c37e5
#
_entry.id   e12bc18c0a8a4cc2699774f0523c37e5
#
_cell.length_a   1.000
_cell.length_b   1.000
_cell.length_c   1.000
_cell.angle_alpha   90.00
_cell.angle_beta   90.00
_cell.angle_gamma   90.00
#
_symmetry.space_group_name_H-M   'P 1'
#
loop_
_entity.id
_entity.type
_entity.pdbx_description
1 polymer ?
#
loop_
_entity_poly.entity_id
_entity_poly.type
_entity_poly.pdbx_seq_one_letter_code
_entity_poly.pdbx_strand_id
1 'polypeptide(L)'
;MTDQELMDMAKKAAEYAYVPYSKFPVGAALECSDGTVFTGCNVDNAAYGDTICAERTAAVKAVSSGHRDFVRIAIWGNSKEYCYPCGSCRQFLQEFSKHMTVLCARSDGSFVSHKLSEMMPFFFDF
;
A
#
# COMPACT_ATOMS: atom_id res chain seq x y z
N MET A 1 7.65 13.38 -8.79
CA MET A 1 6.47 13.46 -7.90
C MET A 1 6.95 13.48 -6.46
N THR A 2 6.38 14.36 -5.64
CA THR A 2 6.73 14.46 -4.22
C THR A 2 6.03 13.36 -3.41
N ASP A 3 6.51 13.12 -2.19
CA ASP A 3 5.85 12.20 -1.27
C ASP A 3 4.40 12.62 -1.00
N GLN A 4 4.16 13.93 -0.85
CA GLN A 4 2.82 14.44 -0.61
C GLN A 4 1.89 14.19 -1.80
N GLU A 5 2.37 14.39 -3.02
CA GLU A 5 1.58 14.13 -4.23
C GLU A 5 1.22 12.64 -4.32
N LEU A 6 2.15 11.75 -3.99
CA LEU A 6 1.87 10.32 -3.98
C LEU A 6 0.84 9.97 -2.90
N MET A 7 0.97 10.58 -1.71
CA MET A 7 0.02 10.35 -0.61
C MET A 7 -1.38 10.87 -0.96
N ASP A 8 -1.47 11.99 -1.68
CA ASP A 8 -2.76 12.52 -2.13
C ASP A 8 -3.45 11.54 -3.08
N MET A 9 -2.70 10.85 -3.92
CA MET A 9 -3.23 9.80 -4.80
C MET A 9 -3.73 8.60 -3.98
N ALA A 10 -3.02 8.21 -2.93
CA ALA A 10 -3.44 7.14 -2.04
C ALA A 10 -4.75 7.48 -1.34
N LYS A 11 -4.85 8.68 -0.80
CA LYS A 11 -6.08 9.16 -0.13
C LYS A 11 -7.27 9.14 -1.09
N LYS A 12 -7.06 9.61 -2.31
CA LYS A 12 -8.11 9.60 -3.35
C LYS A 12 -8.55 8.20 -3.71
N ALA A 13 -7.61 7.26 -3.79
CA ALA A 13 -7.93 5.86 -4.08
C ALA A 13 -8.82 5.23 -3.02
N ALA A 14 -8.70 5.65 -1.76
CA ALA A 14 -9.51 5.15 -0.66
C ALA A 14 -11.01 5.44 -0.84
N GLU A 15 -11.38 6.41 -1.68
CA GLU A 15 -12.78 6.72 -1.97
C GLU A 15 -13.51 5.55 -2.63
N TYR A 16 -12.79 4.66 -3.28
CA TYR A 16 -13.33 3.48 -3.95
C TYR A 16 -13.34 2.23 -3.09
N ALA A 17 -12.88 2.31 -1.85
CA ALA A 17 -12.78 1.16 -0.97
C ALA A 17 -14.15 0.51 -0.74
N TYR A 18 -14.18 -0.82 -0.83
CA TYR A 18 -15.36 -1.62 -0.54
C TYR A 18 -15.19 -2.20 0.86
N VAL A 19 -15.81 -1.57 1.85
CA VAL A 19 -15.55 -1.89 3.27
C VAL A 19 -16.83 -2.07 4.10
N PRO A 20 -17.79 -2.91 3.64
CA PRO A 20 -19.06 -3.09 4.38
C PRO A 20 -18.87 -3.76 5.74
N TYR A 21 -17.78 -4.50 5.95
CA TYR A 21 -17.52 -5.22 7.18
C TYR A 21 -16.54 -4.48 8.07
N SER A 22 -15.38 -4.10 7.55
CA SER A 22 -14.33 -3.44 8.35
C SER A 22 -14.66 -1.98 8.65
N LYS A 23 -15.42 -1.32 7.80
CA LYS A 23 -15.70 0.12 7.91
C LYS A 23 -14.41 0.96 7.92
N PHE A 24 -13.32 0.43 7.39
CA PHE A 24 -12.00 1.06 7.43
C PHE A 24 -11.43 1.24 6.03
N PRO A 25 -11.74 2.37 5.34
CA PRO A 25 -11.20 2.63 4.00
C PRO A 25 -9.69 2.85 4.03
N VAL A 26 -9.00 2.17 3.13
CA VAL A 26 -7.56 2.33 2.92
C VAL A 26 -7.32 2.54 1.43
N GLY A 27 -6.38 3.43 1.12
CA GLY A 27 -5.91 3.64 -0.24
C GLY A 27 -4.41 3.51 -0.32
N ALA A 28 -3.91 3.10 -1.47
CA ALA A 28 -2.49 2.98 -1.73
C ALA A 28 -2.14 3.54 -3.09
N ALA A 29 -0.94 4.10 -3.20
CA ALA A 29 -0.36 4.55 -4.46
C ALA A 29 1.06 4.04 -4.54
N LEU A 30 1.33 3.19 -5.54
CA LEU A 30 2.60 2.51 -5.72
C LEU A 30 3.34 3.12 -6.92
N GLU A 31 4.54 3.61 -6.69
CA GLU A 31 5.39 4.17 -7.73
C GLU A 31 6.43 3.15 -8.17
N CYS A 32 6.50 2.93 -9.47
CA CYS A 32 7.48 2.05 -10.10
C CYS A 32 8.71 2.84 -10.57
N SER A 33 9.80 2.14 -10.88
CA SER A 33 11.09 2.77 -11.24
C SER A 33 11.02 3.65 -12.48
N ASP A 34 10.08 3.39 -13.39
CA ASP A 34 9.87 4.20 -14.61
C ASP A 34 8.96 5.41 -14.38
N GLY A 35 8.53 5.64 -13.13
CA GLY A 35 7.65 6.75 -12.76
C GLY A 35 6.16 6.44 -12.86
N THR A 36 5.77 5.28 -13.37
CA THR A 36 4.36 4.88 -13.43
C THR A 36 3.82 4.66 -12.02
N VAL A 37 2.60 5.14 -11.76
CA VAL A 37 1.94 4.99 -10.46
C VAL A 37 0.68 4.14 -10.62
N PHE A 38 0.54 3.15 -9.76
CA PHE A 38 -0.65 2.30 -9.68
C PHE A 38 -1.33 2.53 -8.35
N THR A 39 -2.64 2.77 -8.37
CA THR A 39 -3.41 2.98 -7.15
C THR A 39 -4.24 1.75 -6.80
N GLY A 40 -4.59 1.62 -5.55
CA GLY A 40 -5.45 0.55 -5.07
C GLY A 40 -6.22 0.96 -3.83
N CYS A 41 -7.28 0.21 -3.54
CA CYS A 41 -8.06 0.36 -2.33
C CYS A 41 -8.32 -1.03 -1.75
N ASN A 42 -8.72 -1.08 -0.47
CA ASN A 42 -9.07 -2.35 0.13
C ASN A 42 -10.47 -2.80 -0.30
N VAL A 43 -10.62 -4.11 -0.41
CA VAL A 43 -11.85 -4.77 -0.85
C VAL A 43 -12.16 -5.87 0.15
N ASP A 44 -13.15 -5.63 1.00
CA ASP A 44 -13.61 -6.60 1.99
C ASP A 44 -14.31 -7.77 1.32
N ASN A 45 -14.32 -8.89 2.01
CA ASN A 45 -15.07 -10.07 1.62
C ASN A 45 -15.77 -10.64 2.84
N ALA A 46 -16.95 -11.23 2.66
CA ALA A 46 -17.66 -11.93 3.73
C ALA A 46 -16.81 -13.08 4.30
N ALA A 47 -16.03 -13.73 3.44
CA ALA A 47 -14.96 -14.63 3.87
C ALA A 47 -13.73 -13.77 4.18
N TYR A 48 -13.52 -13.44 5.45
CA TYR A 48 -12.53 -12.46 5.88
C TYR A 48 -11.13 -12.74 5.34
N GLY A 49 -10.77 -14.00 5.21
CA GLY A 49 -9.47 -14.39 4.65
C GLY A 49 -9.27 -14.03 3.18
N ASP A 50 -10.34 -13.71 2.47
CA ASP A 50 -10.30 -13.34 1.05
C ASP A 50 -10.30 -11.82 0.84
N THR A 51 -10.34 -11.03 1.91
CA THR A 51 -10.20 -9.58 1.85
C THR A 51 -8.83 -9.22 1.25
N ILE A 52 -8.82 -8.23 0.34
CA ILE A 52 -7.60 -7.77 -0.32
C ILE A 52 -7.27 -6.38 0.22
N CYS A 53 -6.05 -6.22 0.73
CA CYS A 53 -5.56 -4.93 1.20
C CYS A 53 -5.27 -3.99 0.03
N ALA A 54 -5.35 -2.67 0.28
CA ALA A 54 -5.09 -1.65 -0.74
C ALA A 54 -3.70 -1.81 -1.39
N GLU A 55 -2.69 -2.13 -0.59
CA GLU A 55 -1.31 -2.30 -1.05
C GLU A 55 -1.21 -3.44 -2.06
N ARG A 56 -1.86 -4.57 -1.78
CA ARG A 56 -1.83 -5.70 -2.72
C ARG A 56 -2.66 -5.44 -3.97
N THR A 57 -3.75 -4.68 -3.86
CA THR A 57 -4.51 -4.26 -5.05
C THR A 57 -3.63 -3.45 -5.99
N ALA A 58 -2.91 -2.45 -5.47
CA ALA A 58 -1.99 -1.64 -6.26
C ALA A 58 -0.85 -2.49 -6.84
N ALA A 59 -0.28 -3.38 -6.03
CA ALA A 59 0.85 -4.21 -6.43
C ALA A 59 0.49 -5.20 -7.54
N VAL A 60 -0.65 -5.88 -7.44
CA VAL A 60 -1.07 -6.83 -8.49
C VAL A 60 -1.44 -6.11 -9.78
N LYS A 61 -1.98 -4.90 -9.70
CA LYS A 61 -2.20 -4.07 -10.90
C LYS A 61 -0.87 -3.77 -11.59
N ALA A 62 0.14 -3.38 -10.83
CA ALA A 62 1.47 -3.09 -11.36
C ALA A 62 2.08 -4.32 -12.02
N VAL A 63 2.11 -5.45 -11.31
CA VAL A 63 2.71 -6.70 -11.81
C VAL A 63 1.98 -7.20 -13.05
N SER A 64 0.65 -7.19 -13.06
CA SER A 64 -0.15 -7.64 -14.21
C SER A 64 -0.06 -6.68 -15.40
N SER A 65 0.45 -5.46 -15.18
CA SER A 65 0.75 -4.50 -16.24
C SER A 65 2.21 -4.53 -16.68
N GLY A 66 2.99 -5.47 -16.18
CA GLY A 66 4.40 -5.66 -16.59
C GLY A 66 5.41 -4.91 -15.75
N HIS A 67 5.04 -4.33 -14.62
CA HIS A 67 5.93 -3.55 -13.75
C HIS A 67 6.29 -4.37 -12.50
N ARG A 68 7.59 -4.54 -12.24
CA ARG A 68 8.10 -5.34 -11.11
C ARG A 68 9.14 -4.61 -10.25
N ASP A 69 9.51 -3.39 -10.61
CA ASP A 69 10.49 -2.59 -9.87
C ASP A 69 9.76 -1.48 -9.10
N PHE A 70 9.48 -1.73 -7.84
CA PHE A 70 8.78 -0.79 -6.98
C PHE A 70 9.79 0.09 -6.22
N VAL A 71 9.57 1.39 -6.21
CA VAL A 71 10.48 2.31 -5.53
C VAL A 71 9.86 2.96 -4.31
N ARG A 72 8.54 3.17 -4.31
CA ARG A 72 7.87 3.89 -3.22
C ARG A 72 6.39 3.52 -3.19
N ILE A 73 5.82 3.37 -1.99
CA ILE A 73 4.38 3.19 -1.82
C ILE A 73 3.88 4.14 -0.74
N ALA A 74 2.75 4.80 -1.01
CA ALA A 74 2.03 5.61 -0.04
C ALA A 74 0.77 4.86 0.37
N ILE A 75 0.49 4.82 1.68
CA ILE A 75 -0.66 4.13 2.26
C ILE A 75 -1.41 5.12 3.14
N TRP A 76 -2.67 5.36 2.82
CA TRP A 76 -3.55 6.22 3.59
C TRP A 76 -4.65 5.39 4.23
N GLY A 77 -4.87 5.55 5.53
CA GLY A 77 -5.95 4.90 6.25
C GLY A 77 -6.79 5.90 7.02
N ASN A 78 -8.10 5.66 7.09
CA ASN A 78 -9.04 6.53 7.80
C ASN A 78 -9.00 6.23 9.31
N SER A 79 -7.88 6.55 9.94
CA SER A 79 -7.64 6.28 11.36
C SER A 79 -6.84 7.42 11.97
N LYS A 80 -6.88 7.54 13.29
CA LYS A 80 -6.02 8.46 14.05
C LYS A 80 -4.58 7.95 14.13
N GLU A 81 -4.37 6.67 13.91
CA GLU A 81 -3.05 6.03 13.90
C GLU A 81 -2.49 5.97 12.48
N TYR A 82 -1.17 5.92 12.34
CA TYR A 82 -0.55 5.71 11.05
C TYR A 82 -0.92 4.34 10.50
N CYS A 83 -1.28 4.28 9.23
CA CYS A 83 -1.69 3.05 8.57
C CYS A 83 -0.47 2.28 8.05
N TYR A 84 0.00 1.32 8.82
CA TYR A 84 1.11 0.46 8.43
C TYR A 84 0.61 -0.72 7.60
N PRO A 85 1.40 -1.22 6.64
CA PRO A 85 1.02 -2.42 5.91
C PRO A 85 0.99 -3.64 6.83
N CYS A 86 0.01 -4.52 6.64
CA CYS A 86 -0.06 -5.77 7.40
C CYS A 86 1.08 -6.71 6.99
N GLY A 87 1.29 -7.79 7.75
CA GLY A 87 2.36 -8.74 7.50
C GLY A 87 2.31 -9.35 6.11
N SER A 88 1.11 -9.72 5.63
CA SER A 88 0.92 -10.26 4.28
C SER A 88 1.33 -9.27 3.19
N CYS A 89 0.99 -7.99 3.38
CA CYS A 89 1.37 -6.95 2.42
C CYS A 89 2.89 -6.72 2.43
N ARG A 90 3.51 -6.73 3.59
CA ARG A 90 4.97 -6.60 3.70
C ARG A 90 5.68 -7.74 2.97
N GLN A 91 5.23 -8.97 3.19
CA GLN A 91 5.78 -10.15 2.51
C GLN A 91 5.59 -10.06 1.01
N PHE A 92 4.39 -9.65 0.57
CA PHE A 92 4.08 -9.52 -0.86
C PHE A 92 4.98 -8.48 -1.52
N LEU A 93 5.11 -7.29 -0.92
CA LEU A 93 5.88 -6.19 -1.49
C LEU A 93 7.38 -6.50 -1.53
N GLN A 94 7.92 -7.18 -0.53
CA GLN A 94 9.36 -7.45 -0.48
C GLN A 94 9.83 -8.38 -1.61
N GLU A 95 8.94 -9.16 -2.20
CA GLU A 95 9.25 -9.99 -3.36
C GLU A 95 9.80 -9.13 -4.51
N PHE A 96 9.29 -7.90 -4.65
CA PHE A 96 9.62 -7.01 -5.77
C PHE A 96 10.58 -5.90 -5.41
N SER A 97 10.71 -5.55 -4.14
CA SER A 97 11.66 -4.53 -3.69
C SER A 97 11.79 -4.54 -2.17
N LYS A 98 12.93 -5.00 -1.68
CA LYS A 98 13.22 -5.05 -0.23
C LYS A 98 13.46 -3.67 0.37
N HIS A 99 13.92 -2.72 -0.43
CA HIS A 99 14.41 -1.42 0.04
C HIS A 99 13.51 -0.24 -0.37
N MET A 100 12.30 -0.53 -0.84
CA MET A 100 11.37 0.53 -1.22
C MET A 100 11.01 1.40 0.00
N THR A 101 10.68 2.65 -0.27
CA THR A 101 10.18 3.56 0.74
C THR A 101 8.68 3.32 0.97
N VAL A 102 8.27 3.25 2.22
CA VAL A 102 6.87 3.07 2.62
C VAL A 102 6.43 4.30 3.39
N LEU A 103 5.45 5.02 2.85
CA LEU A 103 4.87 6.20 3.48
C LEU A 103 3.55 5.79 4.12
N CYS A 104 3.43 5.98 5.43
CA CYS A 104 2.25 5.54 6.19
C CYS A 104 1.55 6.75 6.78
N ALA A 105 0.32 7.01 6.35
CA ALA A 105 -0.46 8.17 6.77
C ALA A 105 -1.58 7.80 7.72
N ARG A 106 -2.08 8.82 8.41
CA ARG A 106 -3.32 8.78 9.18
C ARG A 106 -4.36 9.69 8.52
N SER A 107 -5.57 9.74 9.08
CA SER A 107 -6.73 10.38 8.43
C SER A 107 -6.52 11.85 8.07
N ASP A 108 -5.72 12.60 8.84
CA ASP A 108 -5.44 14.02 8.57
C ASP A 108 -4.41 14.25 7.45
N GLY A 109 -3.85 13.16 6.90
CA GLY A 109 -2.87 13.21 5.82
C GLY A 109 -1.42 13.32 6.26
N SER A 110 -1.16 13.50 7.55
CA SER A 110 0.22 13.46 8.05
C SER A 110 0.75 12.03 7.93
N PHE A 111 2.05 11.90 7.60
CA PHE A 111 2.63 10.58 7.34
C PHE A 111 4.06 10.49 7.85
N VAL A 112 4.49 9.25 8.05
CA VAL A 112 5.87 8.88 8.40
C VAL A 112 6.44 8.03 7.27
N SER A 113 7.76 8.04 7.14
CA SER A 113 8.48 7.32 6.09
C SER A 113 9.39 6.27 6.70
N HIS A 114 9.35 5.07 6.13
CA HIS A 114 10.19 3.94 6.53
C HIS A 114 10.72 3.23 5.30
N LYS A 115 11.76 2.43 5.47
CA LYS A 115 12.17 1.45 4.47
C LYS A 115 11.45 0.14 4.74
N LEU A 116 11.03 -0.56 3.68
CA LEU A 116 10.35 -1.84 3.86
C LEU A 116 11.23 -2.85 4.62
N SER A 117 12.54 -2.81 4.39
CA SER A 117 13.50 -3.67 5.09
C SER A 117 13.48 -3.49 6.61
N GLU A 118 13.13 -2.30 7.10
CA GLU A 118 13.00 -2.05 8.55
C GLU A 118 11.74 -2.70 9.13
N MET A 119 10.73 -2.90 8.30
CA MET A 119 9.44 -3.46 8.69
C MET A 119 9.38 -4.98 8.55
N MET A 120 10.39 -5.59 7.94
CA MET A 120 10.37 -7.00 7.58
C MET A 120 11.74 -7.66 7.81
N PRO A 121 12.27 -7.59 9.06
CA PRO A 121 13.51 -8.30 9.37
C PRO A 121 13.29 -9.81 9.27
N PHE A 122 14.31 -10.53 8.77
CA PHE A 122 14.26 -11.98 8.67
C PHE A 122 13.05 -12.50 7.88
N PHE A 123 12.74 -11.83 6.75
CA PHE A 123 11.61 -12.22 5.91
C PHE A 123 11.87 -13.58 5.24
N PHE A 124 10.77 -14.26 4.90
CA PHE A 124 10.84 -15.53 4.19
C PHE A 124 11.23 -15.30 2.72
N ASP A 125 12.19 -16.08 2.24
CA ASP A 125 12.68 -16.04 0.86
C ASP A 125 13.25 -17.42 0.48
N PHE A 126 13.37 -17.67 -0.80
CA PHE A 126 14.02 -18.89 -1.28
C PHE A 126 15.50 -18.71 -1.56
#